data_5ff201e8fecdd48c9902a41206298408
#
_entry.id   5ff201e8fecdd48c9902a41206298408
#
_cell.length_a   1.000
_cell.length_b   1.000
_cell.length_c   1.000
_cell.angle_alpha   90.00
_cell.angle_beta   90.00
_cell.angle_gamma   90.00
#
_symmetry.space_group_name_H-M   'P 1'
#
loop_
_entity.id
_entity.type
_entity.pdbx_description
1 polymer ?
#
loop_
_entity_poly.entity_id
_entity_poly.type
_entity_poly.pdbx_seq_one_letter_code
_entity_poly.pdbx_strand_id
1 'polypeptide(L)'
;MATRKLYYENAFAQDFTAVVESCEAVKGGFAVALDRTAFYPEGGGQPADHGTLGESRVLDVHEKDGVVTHLCDRALSVGAEVGGHIDWARRFDHMQQHSGEHIISGLLCSTFHCDNVGFHMGADVVTIDYNAPITWEQALEVERRANAYIWADHPIRIWYPSPEELAALPYRSKKALEGPVRITEFPCADMCACCGTHVARSGQVGLVKLLSCQKFRDGARLELLCGRRALDYLSASWEQARQIGQALSVKPQSSAAAVGRMQEELLALKEKAAYLEEADFAHTAERYRDAGNVLHITGKLDGDGARRLCDAIARAAGGRCAVFAGSDGAYQYAVIESGGDLRPLVKDMNAALHGRGGGRDGFAQGSAACTAEDIRSFFQNR
;
A
#
# COMPACT_ATOMS: atom_id res chain seq x y z
N MET A 1 -6.67 -22.46 -38.18
CA MET A 1 -5.26 -22.98 -38.12
C MET A 1 -4.59 -22.43 -36.88
N ALA A 2 -3.41 -22.98 -36.47
CA ALA A 2 -2.66 -22.38 -35.35
C ALA A 2 -2.08 -21.03 -35.82
N THR A 3 -2.15 -20.00 -34.93
CA THR A 3 -1.63 -18.67 -35.21
C THR A 3 -0.10 -18.66 -35.18
N ARG A 4 0.58 -18.10 -36.17
CA ARG A 4 2.03 -17.91 -36.15
C ARG A 4 2.39 -16.80 -35.15
N LYS A 5 3.23 -17.12 -34.17
CA LYS A 5 3.57 -16.28 -33.01
C LYS A 5 4.81 -15.44 -33.28
N LEU A 6 4.65 -14.26 -33.91
CA LEU A 6 5.76 -13.37 -34.25
C LEU A 6 6.52 -12.85 -33.01
N TYR A 7 5.84 -12.70 -31.87
CA TYR A 7 6.45 -12.30 -30.61
C TYR A 7 7.50 -13.30 -30.06
N TYR A 8 7.51 -14.55 -30.53
CA TYR A 8 8.57 -15.52 -30.22
C TYR A 8 9.74 -15.42 -31.20
N GLU A 9 9.50 -14.96 -32.42
CA GLU A 9 10.53 -14.75 -33.43
C GLU A 9 11.30 -13.43 -33.15
N ASN A 10 10.55 -12.37 -32.84
CA ASN A 10 11.09 -11.08 -32.45
C ASN A 10 10.18 -10.38 -31.43
N ALA A 11 10.57 -10.42 -30.15
CA ALA A 11 9.83 -9.75 -29.08
C ALA A 11 9.80 -8.19 -29.22
N PHE A 12 10.67 -7.64 -30.08
CA PHE A 12 10.77 -6.20 -30.37
C PHE A 12 9.95 -5.76 -31.59
N ALA A 13 9.21 -6.67 -32.24
CA ALA A 13 8.34 -6.30 -33.34
C ALA A 13 7.19 -5.41 -32.82
N GLN A 14 7.15 -4.19 -33.31
CA GLN A 14 6.10 -3.21 -32.98
C GLN A 14 4.99 -3.20 -34.02
N ASP A 15 5.38 -3.33 -35.29
CA ASP A 15 4.48 -3.32 -36.44
C ASP A 15 4.54 -4.65 -37.20
N PHE A 16 3.40 -5.09 -37.69
CA PHE A 16 3.28 -6.28 -38.53
C PHE A 16 2.03 -6.20 -39.43
N THR A 17 1.96 -7.06 -40.41
CA THR A 17 0.74 -7.28 -41.24
C THR A 17 0.26 -8.70 -41.06
N ALA A 18 -1.04 -8.89 -41.06
CA ALA A 18 -1.68 -10.20 -40.91
C ALA A 18 -3.01 -10.26 -41.67
N VAL A 19 -3.48 -11.47 -41.96
CA VAL A 19 -4.80 -11.71 -42.54
C VAL A 19 -5.78 -12.11 -41.47
N VAL A 20 -6.97 -11.52 -41.48
CA VAL A 20 -8.06 -11.85 -40.55
C VAL A 20 -8.65 -13.22 -40.94
N GLU A 21 -8.48 -14.23 -40.07
CA GLU A 21 -9.04 -15.58 -40.28
C GLU A 21 -10.47 -15.70 -39.77
N SER A 22 -10.80 -15.04 -38.66
CA SER A 22 -12.17 -14.98 -38.12
C SER A 22 -12.44 -13.69 -37.37
N CYS A 23 -13.71 -13.28 -37.30
CA CYS A 23 -14.18 -12.14 -36.52
C CYS A 23 -15.61 -12.42 -36.04
N GLU A 24 -15.80 -12.61 -34.76
CA GLU A 24 -17.06 -12.97 -34.12
C GLU A 24 -17.46 -11.94 -33.09
N ALA A 25 -18.74 -11.54 -33.06
CA ALA A 25 -19.24 -10.65 -32.01
C ALA A 25 -19.29 -11.40 -30.65
N VAL A 26 -18.70 -10.81 -29.62
CA VAL A 26 -18.65 -11.35 -28.26
C VAL A 26 -19.05 -10.29 -27.25
N LYS A 27 -19.26 -10.69 -25.99
CA LYS A 27 -19.49 -9.71 -24.93
C LYS A 27 -18.28 -8.79 -24.77
N GLY A 28 -18.47 -7.51 -25.00
CA GLY A 28 -17.43 -6.48 -24.84
C GLY A 28 -16.68 -6.11 -26.12
N GLY A 29 -17.04 -6.68 -27.29
CA GLY A 29 -16.41 -6.36 -28.56
C GLY A 29 -16.47 -7.46 -29.59
N PHE A 30 -15.34 -7.69 -30.25
CA PHE A 30 -15.20 -8.69 -31.33
C PHE A 30 -13.97 -9.56 -31.04
N ALA A 31 -14.15 -10.87 -31.12
CA ALA A 31 -13.07 -11.86 -31.06
C ALA A 31 -12.50 -12.05 -32.46
N VAL A 32 -11.25 -11.61 -32.63
CA VAL A 32 -10.56 -11.63 -33.93
C VAL A 32 -9.39 -12.60 -33.88
N ALA A 33 -9.35 -13.60 -34.76
CA ALA A 33 -8.18 -14.45 -34.97
C ALA A 33 -7.47 -14.06 -36.28
N LEU A 34 -6.12 -14.13 -36.24
CA LEU A 34 -5.24 -13.78 -37.34
C LEU A 34 -4.37 -14.99 -37.73
N ASP A 35 -3.89 -15.04 -39.01
CA ASP A 35 -2.91 -16.02 -39.45
C ASP A 35 -1.58 -15.93 -38.69
N ARG A 36 -1.21 -14.72 -38.31
CA ARG A 36 -0.02 -14.39 -37.52
C ARG A 36 -0.26 -13.19 -36.60
N THR A 37 0.49 -13.10 -35.50
CA THR A 37 0.39 -11.95 -34.58
C THR A 37 1.68 -11.67 -33.84
N ALA A 38 1.98 -10.37 -33.63
CA ALA A 38 2.99 -9.92 -32.68
C ALA A 38 2.42 -9.60 -31.30
N PHE A 39 1.11 -9.60 -31.09
CA PHE A 39 0.48 -9.43 -29.79
C PHE A 39 0.72 -10.64 -28.90
N TYR A 40 1.31 -10.41 -27.71
CA TYR A 40 1.50 -11.43 -26.70
C TYR A 40 0.18 -11.66 -25.94
N PRO A 41 -0.32 -12.90 -25.88
CA PRO A 41 -1.49 -13.23 -25.09
C PRO A 41 -1.14 -13.29 -23.60
N GLU A 42 -2.12 -13.08 -22.73
CA GLU A 42 -1.93 -13.30 -21.30
C GLU A 42 -1.43 -14.73 -21.02
N GLY A 43 -0.33 -14.83 -20.29
CA GLY A 43 0.24 -16.13 -19.96
C GLY A 43 1.46 -16.06 -19.04
N GLY A 44 1.66 -17.11 -18.24
CA GLY A 44 2.84 -17.22 -17.37
C GLY A 44 2.99 -16.11 -16.33
N GLY A 45 1.89 -15.43 -15.97
CA GLY A 45 1.90 -14.30 -15.04
C GLY A 45 2.18 -12.94 -15.69
N GLN A 46 2.40 -12.90 -17.01
CA GLN A 46 2.52 -11.66 -17.79
C GLN A 46 1.16 -11.32 -18.42
N PRO A 47 0.64 -10.09 -18.25
CA PRO A 47 -0.59 -9.64 -18.90
C PRO A 47 -0.46 -9.54 -20.43
N ALA A 48 -1.60 -9.55 -21.13
CA ALA A 48 -1.68 -9.38 -22.56
C ALA A 48 -1.20 -8.01 -23.04
N ASP A 49 -0.75 -7.96 -24.29
CA ASP A 49 -0.49 -6.71 -24.98
C ASP A 49 -1.78 -5.99 -25.37
N HIS A 50 -1.63 -4.68 -25.55
CA HIS A 50 -2.62 -3.82 -26.16
C HIS A 50 -2.05 -3.17 -27.44
N GLY A 51 -2.90 -2.51 -28.20
CA GLY A 51 -2.49 -1.80 -29.41
C GLY A 51 -3.65 -1.65 -30.41
N THR A 52 -3.35 -1.73 -31.72
CA THR A 52 -4.37 -1.59 -32.77
C THR A 52 -4.22 -2.64 -33.88
N LEU A 53 -5.33 -3.03 -34.49
CA LEU A 53 -5.44 -3.79 -35.74
C LEU A 53 -6.22 -2.93 -36.71
N GLY A 54 -5.52 -2.30 -37.69
CA GLY A 54 -6.10 -1.24 -38.48
C GLY A 54 -6.65 -0.11 -37.61
N GLU A 55 -7.95 0.18 -37.76
CA GLU A 55 -8.64 1.20 -36.92
C GLU A 55 -9.25 0.64 -35.63
N SER A 56 -9.17 -0.66 -35.40
CA SER A 56 -9.72 -1.30 -34.22
C SER A 56 -8.68 -1.36 -33.07
N ARG A 57 -9.09 -1.04 -31.85
CA ARG A 57 -8.24 -1.21 -30.67
C ARG A 57 -8.28 -2.64 -30.17
N VAL A 58 -7.12 -3.19 -29.86
CA VAL A 58 -6.96 -4.47 -29.17
C VAL A 58 -7.00 -4.22 -27.68
N LEU A 59 -8.03 -4.74 -27.00
CA LEU A 59 -8.31 -4.55 -25.58
C LEU A 59 -7.74 -5.66 -24.72
N ASP A 60 -7.66 -6.88 -25.29
CA ASP A 60 -7.13 -8.06 -24.61
C ASP A 60 -6.72 -9.11 -25.64
N VAL A 61 -5.85 -10.06 -25.23
CA VAL A 61 -5.37 -11.13 -26.11
C VAL A 61 -5.25 -12.43 -25.32
N HIS A 62 -5.85 -13.50 -25.85
CA HIS A 62 -5.83 -14.83 -25.23
C HIS A 62 -5.37 -15.89 -26.22
N GLU A 63 -4.79 -16.96 -25.71
CA GLU A 63 -4.43 -18.13 -26.51
C GLU A 63 -5.19 -19.37 -26.01
N LYS A 64 -5.78 -20.08 -26.95
CA LYS A 64 -6.37 -21.40 -26.70
C LYS A 64 -6.11 -22.32 -27.88
N ASP A 65 -5.61 -23.53 -27.60
CA ASP A 65 -5.36 -24.57 -28.59
C ASP A 65 -4.51 -24.11 -29.79
N GLY A 66 -3.53 -23.23 -29.51
CA GLY A 66 -2.61 -22.68 -30.52
C GLY A 66 -3.19 -21.52 -31.35
N VAL A 67 -4.44 -21.12 -31.12
CA VAL A 67 -5.07 -19.95 -31.75
C VAL A 67 -5.00 -18.76 -30.82
N VAL A 68 -4.44 -17.64 -31.30
CA VAL A 68 -4.40 -16.36 -30.57
C VAL A 68 -5.60 -15.52 -31.00
N THR A 69 -6.44 -15.18 -30.04
CA THR A 69 -7.66 -14.39 -30.23
C THR A 69 -7.49 -13.00 -29.62
N HIS A 70 -7.77 -11.96 -30.37
CA HIS A 70 -7.71 -10.57 -29.97
C HIS A 70 -9.11 -10.05 -29.68
N LEU A 71 -9.37 -9.53 -28.49
CA LEU A 71 -10.59 -8.79 -28.18
C LEU A 71 -10.48 -7.38 -28.74
N CYS A 72 -11.25 -7.06 -29.75
CA CYS A 72 -11.24 -5.81 -30.48
C CYS A 72 -12.50 -4.99 -30.22
N ASP A 73 -12.39 -3.65 -30.21
CA ASP A 73 -13.55 -2.75 -30.03
C ASP A 73 -14.41 -2.60 -31.31
N ARG A 74 -13.89 -2.97 -32.48
CA ARG A 74 -14.58 -2.91 -33.78
C ARG A 74 -14.39 -4.19 -34.58
N ALA A 75 -15.38 -4.50 -35.40
CA ALA A 75 -15.31 -5.65 -36.31
C ALA A 75 -14.27 -5.43 -37.42
N LEU A 76 -13.60 -6.51 -37.81
CA LEU A 76 -12.70 -6.57 -38.94
C LEU A 76 -13.25 -7.52 -39.99
N SER A 77 -13.00 -7.23 -41.26
CA SER A 77 -13.48 -8.06 -42.38
C SER A 77 -12.63 -9.33 -42.52
N VAL A 78 -13.27 -10.50 -42.48
CA VAL A 78 -12.58 -11.78 -42.69
C VAL A 78 -11.96 -11.82 -44.09
N GLY A 79 -10.72 -12.30 -44.16
CA GLY A 79 -9.93 -12.34 -45.40
C GLY A 79 -9.21 -11.03 -45.74
N ALA A 80 -9.45 -9.94 -45.00
CA ALA A 80 -8.74 -8.68 -45.20
C ALA A 80 -7.33 -8.75 -44.59
N GLU A 81 -6.37 -8.11 -45.25
CA GLU A 81 -5.06 -7.81 -44.69
C GLU A 81 -5.17 -6.58 -43.79
N VAL A 82 -4.64 -6.67 -42.56
CA VAL A 82 -4.67 -5.60 -41.56
C VAL A 82 -3.27 -5.35 -41.01
N GLY A 83 -2.95 -4.06 -40.82
CA GLY A 83 -1.76 -3.67 -40.07
C GLY A 83 -1.99 -3.78 -38.56
N GLY A 84 -1.08 -4.43 -37.84
CA GLY A 84 -1.07 -4.46 -36.38
C GLY A 84 0.03 -3.56 -35.82
N HIS A 85 -0.30 -2.82 -34.76
CA HIS A 85 0.64 -1.98 -34.04
C HIS A 85 0.52 -2.24 -32.55
N ILE A 86 1.64 -2.59 -31.92
CA ILE A 86 1.74 -2.92 -30.48
C ILE A 86 1.90 -1.62 -29.66
N ASP A 87 1.17 -1.48 -28.55
CA ASP A 87 1.52 -0.50 -27.52
C ASP A 87 2.89 -0.84 -26.93
N TRP A 88 3.92 -0.23 -27.54
CA TRP A 88 5.30 -0.51 -27.20
C TRP A 88 5.66 -0.13 -25.77
N ALA A 89 5.08 0.95 -25.25
CA ALA A 89 5.36 1.38 -23.89
C ALA A 89 4.91 0.31 -22.89
N ARG A 90 3.73 -0.27 -23.09
CA ARG A 90 3.20 -1.39 -22.29
C ARG A 90 4.03 -2.67 -22.48
N ARG A 91 4.33 -3.05 -23.72
CA ARG A 91 5.12 -4.25 -24.02
C ARG A 91 6.49 -4.17 -23.37
N PHE A 92 7.22 -3.08 -23.56
CA PHE A 92 8.57 -2.92 -23.04
C PHE A 92 8.60 -2.86 -21.50
N ASP A 93 7.62 -2.23 -20.90
CA ASP A 93 7.41 -2.28 -19.45
C ASP A 93 7.24 -3.74 -18.97
N HIS A 94 6.36 -4.53 -19.59
CA HIS A 94 6.19 -5.94 -19.23
C HIS A 94 7.50 -6.75 -19.42
N MET A 95 8.26 -6.48 -20.48
CA MET A 95 9.56 -7.12 -20.70
C MET A 95 10.57 -6.74 -19.60
N GLN A 96 10.57 -5.48 -19.14
CA GLN A 96 11.42 -5.05 -18.02
C GLN A 96 11.03 -5.74 -16.71
N GLN A 97 9.72 -5.77 -16.38
CA GLN A 97 9.22 -6.44 -15.18
C GLN A 97 9.56 -7.93 -15.18
N HIS A 98 9.28 -8.62 -16.29
CA HIS A 98 9.49 -10.07 -16.40
C HIS A 98 10.98 -10.43 -16.36
N SER A 99 11.82 -9.69 -17.07
CA SER A 99 13.26 -9.93 -17.06
C SER A 99 13.91 -9.62 -15.71
N GLY A 100 13.45 -8.57 -15.02
CA GLY A 100 13.91 -8.25 -13.67
C GLY A 100 13.48 -9.31 -12.65
N GLU A 101 12.28 -9.87 -12.80
CA GLU A 101 11.82 -11.02 -11.99
C GLU A 101 12.76 -12.20 -12.13
N HIS A 102 13.10 -12.59 -13.37
CA HIS A 102 14.04 -13.69 -13.61
C HIS A 102 15.39 -13.46 -12.95
N ILE A 103 15.95 -12.27 -13.06
CA ILE A 103 17.25 -11.93 -12.44
C ILE A 103 17.17 -12.09 -10.92
N ILE A 104 16.12 -11.52 -10.28
CA ILE A 104 15.91 -11.63 -8.82
C ILE A 104 15.69 -13.09 -8.43
N SER A 105 14.78 -13.80 -9.11
CA SER A 105 14.43 -15.18 -8.78
C SER A 105 15.62 -16.13 -8.95
N GLY A 106 16.39 -15.99 -10.02
CA GLY A 106 17.56 -16.85 -10.22
C GLY A 106 18.62 -16.63 -9.14
N LEU A 107 18.91 -15.38 -8.78
CA LEU A 107 19.84 -15.05 -7.71
C LEU A 107 19.35 -15.49 -6.33
N LEU A 108 18.06 -15.35 -6.02
CA LEU A 108 17.48 -15.84 -4.76
C LEU A 108 17.51 -17.36 -4.69
N CYS A 109 16.98 -18.05 -5.71
CA CYS A 109 16.90 -19.50 -5.73
C CYS A 109 18.30 -20.16 -5.64
N SER A 110 19.29 -19.62 -6.35
CA SER A 110 20.67 -20.11 -6.29
C SER A 110 21.36 -19.85 -4.95
N THR A 111 21.02 -18.73 -4.27
CA THR A 111 21.66 -18.34 -3.00
C THR A 111 21.05 -19.05 -1.80
N PHE A 112 19.71 -19.20 -1.77
CA PHE A 112 18.97 -19.72 -0.61
C PHE A 112 18.40 -21.12 -0.85
N HIS A 113 18.70 -21.75 -2.01
CA HIS A 113 18.21 -23.10 -2.36
C HIS A 113 16.70 -23.21 -2.24
N CYS A 114 15.99 -22.22 -2.76
CA CYS A 114 14.52 -22.14 -2.74
C CYS A 114 13.94 -22.12 -4.16
N ASP A 115 12.62 -22.29 -4.25
CA ASP A 115 11.88 -22.21 -5.50
C ASP A 115 10.97 -20.99 -5.53
N ASN A 116 10.86 -20.37 -6.70
CA ASN A 116 9.80 -19.44 -7.01
C ASN A 116 8.51 -20.26 -7.27
N VAL A 117 7.56 -20.17 -6.34
CA VAL A 117 6.29 -20.90 -6.37
C VAL A 117 5.10 -20.06 -6.83
N GLY A 118 5.29 -18.76 -7.04
CA GLY A 118 4.26 -17.85 -7.54
C GLY A 118 4.88 -16.60 -8.16
N PHE A 119 4.30 -16.15 -9.28
CA PHE A 119 4.63 -14.90 -9.95
C PHE A 119 3.36 -14.25 -10.47
N HIS A 120 3.21 -12.98 -10.21
CA HIS A 120 2.11 -12.17 -10.74
C HIS A 120 2.61 -10.76 -11.06
N MET A 121 2.43 -10.35 -12.31
CA MET A 121 2.71 -9.00 -12.78
C MET A 121 1.44 -8.16 -12.68
N GLY A 122 1.25 -7.51 -11.54
CA GLY A 122 0.15 -6.59 -11.34
C GLY A 122 0.33 -5.26 -12.07
N ALA A 123 -0.70 -4.43 -12.06
CA ALA A 123 -0.64 -3.08 -12.63
C ALA A 123 0.33 -2.19 -11.85
N ASP A 124 0.30 -2.28 -10.52
CA ASP A 124 1.08 -1.41 -9.63
C ASP A 124 2.42 -2.04 -9.22
N VAL A 125 2.42 -3.34 -8.90
CA VAL A 125 3.61 -4.05 -8.41
C VAL A 125 3.71 -5.45 -9.01
N VAL A 126 4.92 -5.99 -9.02
CA VAL A 126 5.17 -7.40 -9.30
C VAL A 126 5.33 -8.13 -7.97
N THR A 127 4.62 -9.26 -7.81
CA THR A 127 4.73 -10.12 -6.64
C THR A 127 5.36 -11.45 -6.98
N ILE A 128 6.26 -11.93 -6.11
CA ILE A 128 6.93 -13.22 -6.25
C ILE A 128 6.85 -13.96 -4.91
N ASP A 129 6.43 -15.22 -4.97
CA ASP A 129 6.35 -16.10 -3.80
C ASP A 129 7.46 -17.15 -3.83
N TYR A 130 8.14 -17.32 -2.71
CA TYR A 130 9.19 -18.33 -2.52
C TYR A 130 8.79 -19.30 -1.41
N ASN A 131 9.24 -20.56 -1.53
CA ASN A 131 8.99 -21.63 -0.56
C ASN A 131 10.00 -21.69 0.60
N ALA A 132 10.82 -20.64 0.77
CA ALA A 132 11.75 -20.52 1.89
C ALA A 132 11.62 -19.16 2.57
N PRO A 133 11.90 -19.06 3.88
CA PRO A 133 11.94 -17.78 4.58
C PRO A 133 13.13 -16.96 4.08
N ILE A 134 12.85 -15.70 3.75
CA ILE A 134 13.85 -14.72 3.31
C ILE A 134 13.68 -13.49 4.18
N THR A 135 14.78 -12.98 4.76
CA THR A 135 14.73 -11.73 5.53
C THR A 135 14.85 -10.52 4.59
N TRP A 136 14.45 -9.36 5.10
CA TRP A 136 14.57 -8.11 4.34
C TRP A 136 16.04 -7.80 3.96
N GLU A 137 16.98 -8.02 4.88
CA GLU A 137 18.40 -7.81 4.66
C GLU A 137 18.96 -8.73 3.56
N GLN A 138 18.53 -10.00 3.57
CA GLN A 138 18.89 -10.97 2.51
C GLN A 138 18.32 -10.55 1.16
N ALA A 139 17.06 -10.08 1.13
CA ALA A 139 16.43 -9.59 -0.08
C ALA A 139 17.16 -8.35 -0.63
N LEU A 140 17.55 -7.40 0.22
CA LEU A 140 18.33 -6.21 -0.17
C LEU A 140 19.72 -6.56 -0.69
N GLU A 141 20.37 -7.61 -0.16
CA GLU A 141 21.64 -8.10 -0.71
C GLU A 141 21.45 -8.59 -2.15
N VAL A 142 20.38 -9.36 -2.39
CA VAL A 142 20.07 -9.84 -3.75
C VAL A 142 19.69 -8.68 -4.67
N GLU A 143 18.95 -7.68 -4.20
CA GLU A 143 18.66 -6.45 -4.97
C GLU A 143 19.95 -5.79 -5.46
N ARG A 144 20.97 -5.64 -4.58
CA ARG A 144 22.24 -5.04 -4.96
C ARG A 144 22.97 -5.86 -6.04
N ARG A 145 22.98 -7.19 -5.90
CA ARG A 145 23.58 -8.11 -6.89
C ARG A 145 22.82 -8.08 -8.21
N ALA A 146 21.48 -8.03 -8.16
CA ALA A 146 20.63 -7.93 -9.34
C ALA A 146 20.89 -6.63 -10.12
N ASN A 147 21.00 -5.50 -9.43
CA ASN A 147 21.34 -4.24 -10.09
C ASN A 147 22.77 -4.23 -10.67
N ALA A 148 23.73 -4.81 -9.97
CA ALA A 148 25.09 -4.98 -10.51
C ALA A 148 25.09 -5.85 -11.79
N TYR A 149 24.31 -6.93 -11.82
CA TYR A 149 24.12 -7.78 -13.00
C TYR A 149 23.44 -7.01 -14.16
N ILE A 150 22.43 -6.21 -13.87
CA ILE A 150 21.74 -5.35 -14.85
C ILE A 150 22.73 -4.40 -15.50
N TRP A 151 23.54 -3.72 -14.71
CA TRP A 151 24.51 -2.73 -15.19
C TRP A 151 25.70 -3.35 -15.97
N ALA A 152 25.98 -4.62 -15.75
CA ALA A 152 26.98 -5.36 -16.53
C ALA A 152 26.52 -5.68 -17.96
N ASP A 153 25.23 -5.48 -18.26
CA ASP A 153 24.63 -5.53 -19.59
C ASP A 153 24.87 -6.86 -20.34
N HIS A 154 24.56 -7.97 -19.70
CA HIS A 154 24.67 -9.32 -20.27
C HIS A 154 23.63 -9.55 -21.39
N PRO A 155 24.00 -10.25 -22.50
CA PRO A 155 23.03 -10.68 -23.49
C PRO A 155 22.13 -11.78 -22.92
N ILE A 156 20.82 -11.67 -23.18
CA ILE A 156 19.84 -12.69 -22.80
C ILE A 156 19.63 -13.62 -23.99
N ARG A 157 19.68 -14.93 -23.72
CA ARG A 157 19.54 -15.95 -24.76
C ARG A 157 18.19 -16.65 -24.62
N ILE A 158 17.54 -16.83 -25.76
CA ILE A 158 16.23 -17.50 -25.80
C ILE A 158 16.27 -18.48 -26.98
N TRP A 159 15.99 -19.76 -26.70
CA TRP A 159 16.00 -20.78 -27.73
C TRP A 159 15.11 -21.98 -27.37
N TYR A 160 14.93 -22.87 -28.33
CA TYR A 160 14.29 -24.16 -28.15
C TYR A 160 15.35 -25.25 -28.26
N PRO A 161 15.85 -25.84 -27.15
CA PRO A 161 16.79 -26.92 -27.19
C PRO A 161 16.18 -28.21 -27.77
N SER A 162 17.01 -29.09 -28.32
CA SER A 162 16.60 -30.45 -28.62
C SER A 162 16.25 -31.21 -27.33
N PRO A 163 15.52 -32.33 -27.40
CA PRO A 163 15.24 -33.16 -26.21
C PRO A 163 16.53 -33.62 -25.46
N GLU A 164 17.57 -33.94 -26.20
CA GLU A 164 18.87 -34.37 -25.64
C GLU A 164 19.58 -33.18 -24.94
N GLU A 165 19.58 -32.01 -25.55
CA GLU A 165 20.13 -30.79 -24.95
C GLU A 165 19.34 -30.41 -23.71
N LEU A 166 17.99 -30.44 -23.79
CA LEU A 166 17.11 -30.08 -22.68
C LEU A 166 17.35 -30.92 -21.44
N ALA A 167 17.57 -32.24 -21.62
CA ALA A 167 17.85 -33.18 -20.53
C ALA A 167 19.15 -32.90 -19.79
N ALA A 168 20.10 -32.18 -20.42
CA ALA A 168 21.39 -31.82 -19.83
C ALA A 168 21.40 -30.40 -19.22
N LEU A 169 20.36 -29.57 -19.47
CA LEU A 169 20.33 -28.19 -18.99
C LEU A 169 19.87 -28.09 -17.55
N PRO A 170 20.53 -27.30 -16.67
CA PRO A 170 20.13 -27.07 -15.30
C PRO A 170 19.09 -25.91 -15.22
N TYR A 171 17.95 -26.06 -15.88
CA TYR A 171 16.93 -25.02 -15.90
C TYR A 171 15.86 -25.18 -14.81
N ARG A 172 15.31 -24.06 -14.37
CA ARG A 172 14.14 -24.04 -13.47
C ARG A 172 12.84 -24.18 -14.28
N SER A 173 11.85 -24.85 -13.72
CA SER A 173 10.50 -24.90 -14.26
C SER A 173 9.47 -24.89 -13.14
N LYS A 174 8.40 -24.11 -13.28
CA LYS A 174 7.27 -24.08 -12.34
C LYS A 174 6.24 -25.18 -12.56
N LYS A 175 6.30 -25.85 -13.71
CA LYS A 175 5.33 -26.91 -14.11
C LYS A 175 6.04 -28.03 -14.84
N ALA A 176 5.43 -29.20 -14.82
CA ALA A 176 5.78 -30.25 -15.79
C ALA A 176 5.45 -29.73 -17.21
N LEU A 177 6.37 -29.92 -18.14
CA LEU A 177 6.27 -29.38 -19.50
C LEU A 177 6.12 -30.54 -20.48
N GLU A 178 5.18 -30.38 -21.41
CA GLU A 178 4.98 -31.29 -22.55
C GLU A 178 5.27 -30.55 -23.85
N GLY A 179 5.90 -31.23 -24.82
CA GLY A 179 6.27 -30.65 -26.12
C GLY A 179 7.52 -29.78 -26.10
N PRO A 180 7.71 -28.91 -27.09
CA PRO A 180 8.89 -28.06 -27.22
C PRO A 180 9.00 -27.04 -26.06
N VAL A 181 10.11 -27.09 -25.32
CA VAL A 181 10.37 -26.21 -24.17
C VAL A 181 11.20 -25.01 -24.63
N ARG A 182 10.67 -23.80 -24.36
CA ARG A 182 11.40 -22.55 -24.62
C ARG A 182 12.22 -22.18 -23.40
N ILE A 183 13.54 -22.15 -23.56
CA ILE A 183 14.48 -21.76 -22.50
C ILE A 183 14.86 -20.30 -22.63
N THR A 184 14.83 -19.60 -21.51
CA THR A 184 15.36 -18.24 -21.36
C THR A 184 16.53 -18.28 -20.40
N GLU A 185 17.70 -17.85 -20.85
CA GLU A 185 18.93 -17.80 -20.05
C GLU A 185 19.35 -16.36 -19.81
N PHE A 186 19.53 -16.04 -18.54
CA PHE A 186 20.22 -14.87 -18.02
C PHE A 186 21.60 -15.35 -17.53
N PRO A 187 22.66 -15.24 -18.33
CA PRO A 187 23.94 -15.89 -18.02
C PRO A 187 24.43 -15.58 -16.61
N CYS A 188 24.77 -16.62 -15.83
CA CYS A 188 25.19 -16.52 -14.43
C CYS A 188 24.12 -16.01 -13.43
N ALA A 189 22.90 -15.71 -13.86
CA ALA A 189 21.81 -15.30 -12.97
C ALA A 189 20.68 -16.32 -12.95
N ASP A 190 20.10 -16.67 -14.10
CA ASP A 190 18.96 -17.59 -14.19
C ASP A 190 18.96 -18.38 -15.49
N MET A 191 18.43 -19.59 -15.45
CA MET A 191 18.01 -20.36 -16.60
C MET A 191 16.65 -20.99 -16.33
N CYS A 192 15.64 -20.65 -17.11
CA CYS A 192 14.25 -21.02 -16.81
C CYS A 192 13.47 -21.37 -18.09
N ALA A 193 12.57 -22.33 -17.97
CA ALA A 193 11.54 -22.55 -18.98
C ALA A 193 10.51 -21.43 -18.89
N CYS A 194 10.47 -20.56 -19.91
CA CYS A 194 9.62 -19.38 -19.89
C CYS A 194 9.04 -19.06 -21.29
N CYS A 195 7.72 -18.80 -21.33
CA CYS A 195 7.00 -18.39 -22.53
C CYS A 195 6.81 -16.88 -22.66
N GLY A 196 7.26 -16.07 -21.68
CA GLY A 196 7.09 -14.63 -21.69
C GLY A 196 7.96 -13.88 -22.67
N THR A 197 7.75 -12.58 -22.78
CA THR A 197 8.62 -11.70 -23.57
C THR A 197 9.68 -11.07 -22.66
N HIS A 198 10.90 -10.95 -23.17
CA HIS A 198 12.07 -10.46 -22.41
C HIS A 198 12.84 -9.42 -23.19
N VAL A 199 13.60 -8.60 -22.47
CA VAL A 199 14.56 -7.68 -23.06
C VAL A 199 15.73 -8.47 -23.71
N ALA A 200 16.43 -7.88 -24.66
CA ALA A 200 17.54 -8.55 -25.35
C ALA A 200 18.85 -8.56 -24.51
N ARG A 201 19.00 -7.60 -23.62
CA ARG A 201 20.17 -7.43 -22.76
C ARG A 201 19.71 -7.01 -21.35
N SER A 202 20.44 -7.44 -20.31
CA SER A 202 20.10 -7.14 -18.93
C SER A 202 20.05 -5.63 -18.63
N GLY A 203 20.90 -4.84 -19.28
CA GLY A 203 20.91 -3.37 -19.14
C GLY A 203 19.58 -2.69 -19.52
N GLN A 204 18.81 -3.30 -20.42
CA GLN A 204 17.48 -2.78 -20.81
C GLN A 204 16.42 -2.93 -19.71
N VAL A 205 16.65 -3.72 -18.68
CA VAL A 205 15.82 -3.74 -17.46
C VAL A 205 15.90 -2.39 -16.74
N GLY A 206 17.06 -1.72 -16.81
CA GLY A 206 17.32 -0.43 -16.17
C GLY A 206 17.70 -0.58 -14.70
N LEU A 207 16.74 -0.88 -13.84
CA LEU A 207 16.96 -1.17 -12.41
C LEU A 207 15.86 -2.08 -11.86
N VAL A 208 16.15 -2.73 -10.75
CA VAL A 208 15.19 -3.44 -9.90
C VAL A 208 15.14 -2.77 -8.54
N LYS A 209 13.93 -2.54 -8.01
CA LYS A 209 13.70 -2.05 -6.65
C LYS A 209 12.75 -2.97 -5.90
N LEU A 210 13.20 -3.56 -4.80
CA LEU A 210 12.35 -4.27 -3.86
C LEU A 210 11.58 -3.27 -3.00
N LEU A 211 10.28 -3.49 -2.85
CA LEU A 211 9.38 -2.65 -2.06
C LEU A 211 9.06 -3.28 -0.71
N SER A 212 8.87 -4.59 -0.67
CA SER A 212 8.60 -5.34 0.55
C SER A 212 9.11 -6.78 0.47
N CYS A 213 9.34 -7.35 1.66
CA CYS A 213 9.59 -8.79 1.86
C CYS A 213 8.80 -9.21 3.10
N GLN A 214 7.78 -10.02 2.92
CA GLN A 214 6.86 -10.40 3.98
C GLN A 214 6.78 -11.92 4.10
N LYS A 215 6.51 -12.43 5.31
CA LYS A 215 6.20 -13.84 5.48
C LYS A 215 4.93 -14.20 4.72
N PHE A 216 4.98 -15.24 3.91
CA PHE A 216 3.85 -15.75 3.16
C PHE A 216 3.83 -17.28 3.22
N ARG A 217 2.81 -17.86 3.87
CA ARG A 217 2.73 -19.30 4.16
C ARG A 217 3.98 -19.76 4.91
N ASP A 218 4.68 -20.76 4.39
CA ASP A 218 5.93 -21.29 4.96
C ASP A 218 7.19 -20.61 4.36
N GLY A 219 7.03 -19.60 3.52
CA GLY A 219 8.08 -18.90 2.82
C GLY A 219 7.97 -17.38 2.90
N ALA A 220 8.36 -16.72 1.79
CA ALA A 220 8.36 -15.28 1.68
C ALA A 220 7.67 -14.79 0.41
N ARG A 221 6.97 -13.66 0.48
CA ARG A 221 6.48 -12.87 -0.65
C ARG A 221 7.30 -11.60 -0.78
N LEU A 222 7.83 -11.38 -1.96
CA LEU A 222 8.49 -10.15 -2.33
C LEU A 222 7.60 -9.32 -3.26
N GLU A 223 7.63 -8.00 -3.07
CA GLU A 223 7.08 -7.04 -4.01
C GLU A 223 8.22 -6.23 -4.61
N LEU A 224 8.19 -6.04 -5.91
CA LEU A 224 9.24 -5.32 -6.63
C LEU A 224 8.70 -4.56 -7.84
N LEU A 225 9.52 -3.64 -8.31
CA LEU A 225 9.35 -2.92 -9.56
C LEU A 225 10.65 -2.94 -10.35
N CYS A 226 10.54 -2.94 -11.68
CA CYS A 226 11.69 -2.85 -12.57
C CYS A 226 11.54 -1.65 -13.53
N GLY A 227 12.66 -1.22 -14.12
CA GLY A 227 12.70 -0.26 -15.19
C GLY A 227 11.99 1.05 -14.87
N ARG A 228 11.11 1.45 -15.80
CA ARG A 228 10.35 2.69 -15.71
C ARG A 228 9.54 2.80 -14.43
N ARG A 229 8.80 1.73 -14.06
CA ARG A 229 7.99 1.73 -12.83
C ARG A 229 8.84 1.97 -11.58
N ALA A 230 10.01 1.35 -11.49
CA ALA A 230 10.91 1.54 -10.37
C ALA A 230 11.46 2.96 -10.30
N LEU A 231 11.82 3.56 -11.44
CA LEU A 231 12.26 4.96 -11.51
C LEU A 231 11.16 5.93 -11.10
N ASP A 232 9.94 5.73 -11.60
CA ASP A 232 8.79 6.59 -11.28
C ASP A 232 8.46 6.51 -9.77
N TYR A 233 8.51 5.31 -9.18
CA TYR A 233 8.34 5.11 -7.73
C TYR A 233 9.42 5.81 -6.90
N LEU A 234 10.69 5.67 -7.28
CA LEU A 234 11.79 6.34 -6.59
C LEU A 234 11.70 7.87 -6.73
N SER A 235 11.30 8.36 -7.90
CA SER A 235 11.11 9.80 -8.15
C SER A 235 9.98 10.37 -7.29
N ALA A 236 8.86 9.66 -7.17
CA ALA A 236 7.75 10.05 -6.30
C ALA A 236 8.17 10.04 -4.82
N SER A 237 8.91 9.00 -4.38
CA SER A 237 9.44 8.92 -3.02
C SER A 237 10.43 10.04 -2.69
N TRP A 238 11.29 10.40 -3.65
CA TRP A 238 12.20 11.55 -3.51
C TRP A 238 11.45 12.85 -3.38
N GLU A 239 10.42 13.06 -4.20
CA GLU A 239 9.60 14.28 -4.12
C GLU A 239 8.90 14.43 -2.77
N GLN A 240 8.35 13.32 -2.21
CA GLN A 240 7.80 13.31 -0.85
C GLN A 240 8.86 13.69 0.20
N ALA A 241 10.06 13.09 0.13
CA ALA A 241 11.16 13.45 1.04
C ALA A 241 11.58 14.91 0.90
N ARG A 242 11.57 15.45 -0.30
CA ARG A 242 11.85 16.87 -0.59
C ARG A 242 10.81 17.79 0.06
N GLN A 243 9.53 17.48 -0.07
CA GLN A 243 8.43 18.25 0.54
C GLN A 243 8.50 18.23 2.07
N ILE A 244 8.75 17.05 2.66
CA ILE A 244 8.95 16.93 4.11
C ILE A 244 10.16 17.76 4.55
N GLY A 245 11.27 17.67 3.81
CA GLY A 245 12.47 18.48 4.08
C GLY A 245 12.20 19.98 4.03
N GLN A 246 11.42 20.46 3.07
CA GLN A 246 10.99 21.85 2.99
C GLN A 246 10.13 22.27 4.19
N ALA A 247 9.11 21.47 4.53
CA ALA A 247 8.22 21.75 5.66
C ALA A 247 8.97 21.86 7.00
N LEU A 248 10.02 21.03 7.19
CA LEU A 248 10.84 20.99 8.39
C LEU A 248 12.14 21.81 8.30
N SER A 249 12.37 22.54 7.21
CA SER A 249 13.59 23.34 6.96
C SER A 249 14.90 22.53 7.09
N VAL A 250 14.89 21.30 6.57
CA VAL A 250 16.05 20.39 6.55
C VAL A 250 16.28 19.82 5.14
N LYS A 251 17.45 19.23 4.91
CA LYS A 251 17.72 18.48 3.67
C LYS A 251 16.83 17.23 3.59
N PRO A 252 16.38 16.80 2.39
CA PRO A 252 15.53 15.61 2.23
C PRO A 252 16.06 14.36 2.94
N GLN A 253 17.37 14.12 2.89
CA GLN A 253 18.02 12.98 3.54
C GLN A 253 17.96 13.02 5.08
N SER A 254 17.70 14.19 5.66
CA SER A 254 17.58 14.40 7.09
C SER A 254 16.12 14.45 7.58
N SER A 255 15.14 14.24 6.70
CA SER A 255 13.71 14.38 7.02
C SER A 255 13.27 13.39 8.11
N ALA A 256 13.68 12.13 8.04
CA ALA A 256 13.36 11.12 9.06
C ALA A 256 13.89 11.51 10.46
N ALA A 257 15.13 11.97 10.55
CA ALA A 257 15.70 12.43 11.82
C ALA A 257 14.99 13.70 12.35
N ALA A 258 14.54 14.60 11.45
CA ALA A 258 13.78 15.77 11.86
C ALA A 258 12.38 15.42 12.38
N VAL A 259 11.70 14.44 11.78
CA VAL A 259 10.43 13.91 12.28
C VAL A 259 10.62 13.30 13.68
N GLY A 260 11.69 12.52 13.90
CA GLY A 260 12.00 11.96 15.21
C GLY A 260 12.14 13.04 16.29
N ARG A 261 12.94 14.08 16.02
CA ARG A 261 13.09 15.23 16.96
C ARG A 261 11.76 15.93 17.23
N MET A 262 10.93 16.13 16.21
CA MET A 262 9.61 16.75 16.37
C MET A 262 8.67 15.88 17.24
N GLN A 263 8.74 14.55 17.13
CA GLN A 263 7.99 13.65 18.00
C GLN A 263 8.45 13.73 19.46
N GLU A 264 9.76 13.78 19.69
CA GLU A 264 10.34 13.95 21.04
C GLU A 264 9.94 15.29 21.66
N GLU A 265 10.02 16.40 20.90
CA GLU A 265 9.60 17.73 21.34
C GLU A 265 8.09 17.77 21.66
N LEU A 266 7.26 17.16 20.80
CA LEU A 266 5.82 17.08 21.04
C LEU A 266 5.50 16.31 22.34
N LEU A 267 6.22 15.22 22.62
CA LEU A 267 6.06 14.46 23.86
C LEU A 267 6.44 15.32 25.07
N ALA A 268 7.60 15.96 25.03
CA ALA A 268 8.06 16.84 26.10
C ALA A 268 7.11 18.02 26.37
N LEU A 269 6.53 18.61 25.30
CA LEU A 269 5.55 19.68 25.41
C LEU A 269 4.23 19.17 26.03
N LYS A 270 3.77 17.98 25.69
CA LYS A 270 2.59 17.34 26.32
C LYS A 270 2.82 17.08 27.82
N GLU A 271 3.96 16.56 28.19
CA GLU A 271 4.32 16.33 29.59
C GLU A 271 4.39 17.65 30.39
N LYS A 272 5.00 18.67 29.78
CA LYS A 272 5.04 20.02 30.40
C LYS A 272 3.64 20.64 30.52
N ALA A 273 2.79 20.49 29.53
CA ALA A 273 1.42 20.99 29.60
C ALA A 273 0.64 20.28 30.72
N ALA A 274 0.73 18.94 30.82
CA ALA A 274 0.10 18.17 31.88
C ALA A 274 0.61 18.58 33.29
N TYR A 275 1.93 18.79 33.45
CA TYR A 275 2.50 19.27 34.70
C TYR A 275 1.98 20.66 35.10
N LEU A 276 1.92 21.60 34.14
CA LEU A 276 1.41 22.95 34.40
C LEU A 276 -0.09 22.93 34.73
N GLU A 277 -0.86 22.08 34.08
CA GLU A 277 -2.28 21.89 34.35
C GLU A 277 -2.52 21.32 35.76
N GLU A 278 -1.76 20.32 36.19
CA GLU A 278 -1.82 19.78 37.56
C GLU A 278 -1.43 20.84 38.61
N ALA A 279 -0.42 21.67 38.34
CA ALA A 279 -0.02 22.75 39.24
C ALA A 279 -1.12 23.82 39.34
N ASP A 280 -1.80 24.16 38.24
CA ASP A 280 -2.95 25.09 38.22
C ASP A 280 -4.15 24.50 38.99
N PHE A 281 -4.43 23.21 38.82
CA PHE A 281 -5.47 22.52 39.54
C PHE A 281 -5.20 22.50 41.04
N ALA A 282 -3.96 22.23 41.47
CA ALA A 282 -3.57 22.27 42.86
C ALA A 282 -3.72 23.69 43.46
N HIS A 283 -3.28 24.72 42.71
CA HIS A 283 -3.44 26.12 43.13
C HIS A 283 -4.93 26.53 43.24
N THR A 284 -5.73 26.10 42.29
CA THR A 284 -7.19 26.34 42.31
C THR A 284 -7.84 25.62 43.50
N ALA A 285 -7.50 24.37 43.73
CA ALA A 285 -8.00 23.58 44.88
C ALA A 285 -7.68 24.22 46.24
N GLU A 286 -6.47 24.76 46.40
CA GLU A 286 -6.02 25.43 47.64
C GLU A 286 -6.95 26.60 48.00
N ARG A 287 -7.52 27.32 47.04
CA ARG A 287 -8.46 28.42 47.25
C ARG A 287 -9.80 27.97 47.88
N TYR A 288 -10.08 26.69 47.81
CA TYR A 288 -11.28 26.06 48.36
C TYR A 288 -11.03 25.18 49.58
N ARG A 289 -9.87 25.31 50.23
CA ARG A 289 -9.50 24.51 51.41
C ARG A 289 -10.57 24.68 52.50
N ASP A 290 -11.11 23.57 52.98
CA ASP A 290 -12.13 23.47 54.04
C ASP A 290 -13.44 24.21 53.72
N ALA A 291 -13.72 24.52 52.46
CA ALA A 291 -14.93 25.28 52.04
C ALA A 291 -16.21 24.46 52.10
N GLY A 292 -16.13 23.14 52.23
CA GLY A 292 -17.29 22.25 52.19
C GLY A 292 -17.78 22.05 50.75
N ASN A 293 -19.04 22.42 50.48
CA ASN A 293 -19.61 22.28 49.13
C ASN A 293 -19.11 23.39 48.19
N VAL A 294 -18.63 23.02 47.03
CA VAL A 294 -18.02 23.93 46.03
C VAL A 294 -18.67 23.79 44.67
N LEU A 295 -19.03 24.93 44.09
CA LEU A 295 -19.30 25.08 42.64
C LEU A 295 -18.15 25.90 42.04
N HIS A 296 -17.43 25.30 41.05
CA HIS A 296 -16.38 25.98 40.30
C HIS A 296 -16.76 26.00 38.79
N ILE A 297 -16.82 27.20 38.20
CA ILE A 297 -17.04 27.37 36.76
C ILE A 297 -15.77 27.96 36.20
N THR A 298 -15.23 27.30 35.18
CA THR A 298 -13.95 27.67 34.58
C THR A 298 -14.01 27.69 33.06
N GLY A 299 -12.93 28.12 32.44
CA GLY A 299 -12.76 28.09 30.99
C GLY A 299 -12.74 26.67 30.44
N LYS A 300 -12.36 26.54 29.18
CA LYS A 300 -12.43 25.26 28.45
C LYS A 300 -11.42 24.26 28.97
N LEU A 301 -11.91 23.17 29.55
CA LEU A 301 -11.19 21.92 29.78
C LEU A 301 -11.95 20.80 29.05
N ASP A 302 -11.26 19.71 28.72
CA ASP A 302 -11.94 18.50 28.30
C ASP A 302 -12.59 17.77 29.49
N GLY A 303 -13.32 16.68 29.24
CA GLY A 303 -14.02 15.96 30.30
C GLY A 303 -13.08 15.34 31.34
N ASP A 304 -11.85 14.97 30.96
CA ASP A 304 -10.83 14.46 31.89
C ASP A 304 -10.22 15.58 32.72
N GLY A 305 -9.89 16.71 32.14
CA GLY A 305 -9.45 17.91 32.84
C GLY A 305 -10.47 18.41 33.86
N ALA A 306 -11.75 18.49 33.48
CA ALA A 306 -12.84 18.84 34.40
C ALA A 306 -12.93 17.85 35.59
N ARG A 307 -12.78 16.55 35.33
CA ARG A 307 -12.77 15.49 36.33
C ARG A 307 -11.57 15.65 37.30
N ARG A 308 -10.35 15.83 36.76
CA ARG A 308 -9.13 15.99 37.55
C ARG A 308 -9.17 17.25 38.44
N LEU A 309 -9.64 18.38 37.90
CA LEU A 309 -9.82 19.60 38.67
C LEU A 309 -10.90 19.41 39.75
N CYS A 310 -12.02 18.74 39.43
CA CYS A 310 -13.05 18.44 40.43
C CYS A 310 -12.54 17.55 41.56
N ASP A 311 -11.73 16.52 41.25
CA ASP A 311 -11.10 15.66 42.25
C ASP A 311 -10.13 16.44 43.16
N ALA A 312 -9.30 17.32 42.59
CA ALA A 312 -8.39 18.16 43.36
C ALA A 312 -9.15 19.10 44.33
N ILE A 313 -10.19 19.78 43.82
CA ILE A 313 -11.03 20.68 44.65
C ILE A 313 -11.80 19.89 45.72
N ALA A 314 -12.41 18.75 45.38
CA ALA A 314 -13.16 17.94 46.35
C ALA A 314 -12.32 17.45 47.50
N ARG A 315 -11.06 17.03 47.24
CA ARG A 315 -10.10 16.64 48.32
C ARG A 315 -9.73 17.80 49.23
N ALA A 316 -9.57 19.02 48.69
CA ALA A 316 -9.22 20.19 49.48
C ALA A 316 -10.43 20.75 50.28
N ALA A 317 -11.61 20.76 49.68
CA ALA A 317 -12.81 21.36 50.21
C ALA A 317 -13.53 20.49 51.27
N GLY A 318 -13.40 19.17 51.19
CA GLY A 318 -14.02 18.22 52.12
C GLY A 318 -15.53 18.01 51.97
N GLY A 319 -16.16 18.53 50.90
CA GLY A 319 -17.55 18.40 50.63
C GLY A 319 -17.84 18.02 49.18
N ARG A 320 -19.11 18.23 48.73
CA ARG A 320 -19.51 18.05 47.32
C ARG A 320 -18.81 19.08 46.45
N CYS A 321 -18.15 18.66 45.40
CA CYS A 321 -17.57 19.55 44.42
C CYS A 321 -18.25 19.34 43.05
N ALA A 322 -18.64 20.45 42.41
CA ALA A 322 -19.12 20.47 41.05
C ALA A 322 -18.26 21.44 40.22
N VAL A 323 -17.64 20.91 39.17
CA VAL A 323 -16.85 21.70 38.22
C VAL A 323 -17.57 21.71 36.88
N PHE A 324 -17.75 22.91 36.33
CA PHE A 324 -18.25 23.13 34.97
C PHE A 324 -17.16 23.84 34.17
N ALA A 325 -16.71 23.20 33.11
CA ALA A 325 -15.63 23.70 32.25
C ALA A 325 -16.15 23.95 30.86
N GLY A 326 -16.03 25.17 30.35
CA GLY A 326 -16.55 25.56 29.04
C GLY A 326 -16.99 27.00 28.93
N SER A 327 -18.01 27.23 28.15
CA SER A 327 -18.69 28.51 27.96
C SER A 327 -20.20 28.29 27.81
N ASP A 328 -20.99 29.37 27.90
CA ASP A 328 -22.42 29.31 27.75
C ASP A 328 -22.89 28.54 26.53
N GLY A 329 -23.78 27.58 26.75
CA GLY A 329 -24.28 26.62 25.75
C GLY A 329 -23.43 25.34 25.59
N ALA A 330 -22.20 25.26 26.14
CA ALA A 330 -21.30 24.15 25.92
C ALA A 330 -20.33 23.90 27.11
N TYR A 331 -20.86 23.37 28.20
CA TYR A 331 -20.08 22.97 29.36
C TYR A 331 -19.85 21.47 29.40
N GLN A 332 -18.65 21.05 29.79
CA GLN A 332 -18.36 19.73 30.36
C GLN A 332 -18.46 19.83 31.87
N TYR A 333 -19.04 18.84 32.54
CA TYR A 333 -19.12 18.86 33.98
C TYR A 333 -18.55 17.57 34.63
N ALA A 334 -18.05 17.74 35.84
CA ALA A 334 -17.76 16.66 36.76
C ALA A 334 -18.28 17.02 38.15
N VAL A 335 -18.87 16.06 38.84
CA VAL A 335 -19.37 16.22 40.22
C VAL A 335 -18.79 15.07 41.06
N ILE A 336 -18.23 15.41 42.21
CA ILE A 336 -17.67 14.46 43.20
C ILE A 336 -18.24 14.72 44.56
N GLU A 337 -18.68 13.67 45.25
CA GLU A 337 -19.17 13.71 46.64
C GLU A 337 -18.83 12.40 47.35
N SER A 338 -17.98 12.45 48.35
CA SER A 338 -17.57 11.24 49.06
C SER A 338 -18.76 10.63 49.83
N GLY A 339 -19.08 9.36 49.50
CA GLY A 339 -20.15 8.61 50.16
C GLY A 339 -21.59 8.98 49.73
N GLY A 340 -21.74 9.85 48.74
CA GLY A 340 -23.07 10.26 48.22
C GLY A 340 -23.49 9.49 46.95
N ASP A 341 -24.83 9.23 46.84
CA ASP A 341 -25.42 8.75 45.56
C ASP A 341 -25.74 9.95 44.69
N LEU A 342 -24.95 10.16 43.63
CA LEU A 342 -25.11 11.28 42.72
C LEU A 342 -26.17 11.06 41.60
N ARG A 343 -26.74 9.87 41.49
CA ARG A 343 -27.75 9.57 40.43
C ARG A 343 -28.97 10.49 40.47
N PRO A 344 -29.61 10.79 41.68
CA PRO A 344 -30.70 11.73 41.74
C PRO A 344 -30.33 13.16 41.35
N LEU A 345 -29.19 13.65 41.86
CA LEU A 345 -28.65 14.99 41.54
C LEU A 345 -28.44 15.15 40.05
N VAL A 346 -27.78 14.16 39.40
CA VAL A 346 -27.49 14.21 37.96
C VAL A 346 -28.77 14.18 37.13
N LYS A 347 -29.78 13.43 37.53
CA LYS A 347 -31.08 13.42 36.86
C LYS A 347 -31.71 14.81 36.88
N ASP A 348 -31.77 15.45 38.04
CA ASP A 348 -32.32 16.78 38.19
C ASP A 348 -31.51 17.84 37.43
N MET A 349 -30.18 17.74 37.51
CA MET A 349 -29.23 18.63 36.83
C MET A 349 -29.35 18.52 35.32
N ASN A 350 -29.43 17.31 34.76
CA ASN A 350 -29.63 17.11 33.34
C ASN A 350 -30.95 17.69 32.84
N ALA A 351 -32.01 17.59 33.64
CA ALA A 351 -33.31 18.17 33.31
C ALA A 351 -33.31 19.73 33.37
N ALA A 352 -32.65 20.30 34.38
CA ALA A 352 -32.65 21.76 34.58
C ALA A 352 -31.63 22.48 33.67
N LEU A 353 -30.47 21.85 33.37
CA LEU A 353 -29.38 22.46 32.64
C LEU A 353 -29.22 21.93 31.22
N HIS A 354 -30.25 21.29 30.67
CA HIS A 354 -30.25 20.65 29.36
C HIS A 354 -29.04 19.74 29.16
N GLY A 355 -28.70 18.96 30.22
CA GLY A 355 -27.49 18.17 30.29
C GLY A 355 -27.66 16.76 29.72
N ARG A 356 -26.54 16.14 29.43
CA ARG A 356 -26.39 14.71 29.11
C ARG A 356 -25.23 14.16 29.90
N GLY A 357 -25.49 13.23 30.79
CA GLY A 357 -24.46 12.62 31.59
C GLY A 357 -24.99 11.52 32.50
N GLY A 358 -24.10 10.86 33.20
CA GLY A 358 -24.42 9.80 34.13
C GLY A 358 -23.65 9.94 35.44
N GLY A 359 -24.21 9.35 36.49
CA GLY A 359 -23.58 9.30 37.81
C GLY A 359 -23.59 7.89 38.38
N ARG A 360 -22.75 7.70 39.36
CA ARG A 360 -22.65 6.51 40.25
C ARG A 360 -22.41 7.03 41.64
N ASP A 361 -22.24 6.15 42.60
CA ASP A 361 -21.86 6.51 43.96
C ASP A 361 -20.54 7.29 43.93
N GLY A 362 -20.54 8.48 44.47
CA GLY A 362 -19.39 9.36 44.63
C GLY A 362 -18.91 10.13 43.39
N PHE A 363 -19.40 9.83 42.19
CA PHE A 363 -18.91 10.46 40.96
C PHE A 363 -19.98 10.60 39.89
N ALA A 364 -19.99 11.75 39.18
CA ALA A 364 -20.78 11.98 38.00
C ALA A 364 -20.05 12.85 36.97
N GLN A 365 -20.31 12.65 35.68
CA GLN A 365 -19.79 13.49 34.62
C GLN A 365 -20.75 13.57 33.42
N GLY A 366 -20.58 14.62 32.62
CA GLY A 366 -21.39 14.81 31.44
C GLY A 366 -21.19 16.19 30.77
N SER A 367 -22.16 16.60 30.00
CA SER A 367 -22.19 17.92 29.34
C SER A 367 -23.50 18.64 29.67
N ALA A 368 -23.48 19.98 29.62
CA ALA A 368 -24.67 20.81 29.80
C ALA A 368 -24.71 21.94 28.76
N ALA A 369 -25.91 22.22 28.26
CA ALA A 369 -26.15 23.27 27.26
C ALA A 369 -26.95 24.41 27.90
N CYS A 370 -26.36 25.12 28.86
CA CYS A 370 -26.96 26.15 29.67
C CYS A 370 -26.01 27.35 29.82
N THR A 371 -26.44 28.39 30.55
CA THR A 371 -25.57 29.53 30.90
C THR A 371 -24.91 29.32 32.25
N ALA A 372 -23.84 30.08 32.52
CA ALA A 372 -23.19 30.08 33.83
C ALA A 372 -24.16 30.54 34.97
N GLU A 373 -25.15 31.36 34.64
CA GLU A 373 -26.18 31.82 35.60
C GLU A 373 -27.15 30.70 35.95
N ASP A 374 -27.57 29.90 34.96
CA ASP A 374 -28.43 28.71 35.21
C ASP A 374 -27.70 27.71 36.12
N ILE A 375 -26.39 27.49 35.92
CA ILE A 375 -25.59 26.63 36.79
C ILE A 375 -25.57 27.16 38.22
N ARG A 376 -25.28 28.45 38.43
CA ARG A 376 -25.28 29.06 39.76
C ARG A 376 -26.63 28.96 40.43
N SER A 377 -27.69 29.30 39.73
CA SER A 377 -29.08 29.23 40.22
C SER A 377 -29.48 27.82 40.66
N PHE A 378 -29.08 26.80 39.90
CA PHE A 378 -29.32 25.40 40.23
C PHE A 378 -28.65 24.98 41.55
N PHE A 379 -27.41 25.41 41.78
CA PHE A 379 -26.65 25.02 42.98
C PHE A 379 -26.88 25.93 44.21
N GLN A 380 -27.40 27.16 44.03
CA GLN A 380 -27.75 28.03 45.16
C GLN A 380 -28.91 27.51 46.00
N ASN A 381 -29.73 26.68 45.47
CA ASN A 381 -30.97 26.16 46.12
C ASN A 381 -30.77 24.71 46.66
N ARG A 382 -29.51 24.21 46.67
CA ARG A 382 -29.17 22.82 47.05
C ARG A 382 -27.83 22.71 47.77
#